data_c02c39d5750f862ffa8bbc33946cfd75
#
_entry.id   c02c39d5750f862ffa8bbc33946cfd75
#
_cell.length_a   1.000
_cell.length_b   1.000
_cell.length_c   1.000
_cell.angle_alpha   90.00
_cell.angle_beta   90.00
_cell.angle_gamma   90.00
#
_symmetry.space_group_name_H-M   'P 1'
#
loop_
_entity.id
_entity.type
_entity.pdbx_description
1 polymer ?
#
loop_
_entity_poly.entity_id
_entity_poly.type
_entity_poly.pdbx_seq_one_letter_code
_entity_poly.pdbx_strand_id
1 'polypeptide(L)'
;RGMFVKGTDPKLVNEIVDMMSNASPAVGVSAMENMFSTSYVTNPPNIKTPVWCLNADLWPTNAEINRKYVTEFNLRLMPGLGHFIMLEKPDEFNKQLDEIIKEILNRSK
;
A
#
# COMPACT_ATOMS: atom_id res chain seq x y z
N ARG A 1 16.07 -0.03 -5.13
CA ARG A 1 15.72 1.24 -5.86
C ARG A 1 14.51 1.10 -6.79
N GLY A 2 14.06 -0.09 -7.16
CA GLY A 2 12.87 -0.31 -7.99
C GLY A 2 11.53 0.08 -7.36
N MET A 3 11.53 0.55 -6.13
CA MET A 3 10.34 1.06 -5.42
C MET A 3 10.06 2.55 -5.65
N PHE A 4 10.92 3.23 -6.42
CA PHE A 4 10.81 4.66 -6.70
C PHE A 4 10.62 4.92 -8.18
N VAL A 5 9.90 5.98 -8.52
CA VAL A 5 9.77 6.45 -9.89
C VAL A 5 10.97 7.32 -10.28
N LYS A 6 11.17 7.49 -11.59
CA LYS A 6 12.18 8.40 -12.10
C LYS A 6 11.80 9.84 -11.71
N GLY A 7 12.66 10.50 -10.96
CA GLY A 7 12.43 11.87 -10.50
C GLY A 7 12.04 12.00 -9.02
N THR A 8 11.90 10.87 -8.29
CA THR A 8 11.81 10.92 -6.82
C THR A 8 13.06 11.61 -6.25
N ASP A 9 12.86 12.50 -5.28
CA ASP A 9 13.94 13.25 -4.63
C ASP A 9 15.07 12.29 -4.16
N PRO A 10 16.31 12.46 -4.63
CA PRO A 10 17.43 11.60 -4.23
C PRO A 10 17.70 11.58 -2.72
N LYS A 11 17.41 12.67 -2.03
CA LYS A 11 17.54 12.75 -0.57
C LYS A 11 16.57 11.80 0.11
N LEU A 12 15.30 11.84 -0.30
CA LEU A 12 14.27 10.93 0.22
C LEU A 12 14.61 9.47 -0.11
N VAL A 13 15.08 9.18 -1.32
CA VAL A 13 15.52 7.83 -1.71
C VAL A 13 16.61 7.31 -0.79
N ASN A 14 17.63 8.14 -0.51
CA ASN A 14 18.73 7.75 0.37
C ASN A 14 18.26 7.54 1.82
N GLU A 15 17.43 8.42 2.36
CA GLU A 15 16.88 8.29 3.71
C GLU A 15 16.09 6.98 3.87
N ILE A 16 15.26 6.62 2.90
CA ILE A 16 14.49 5.36 2.93
C ILE A 16 15.41 4.14 2.79
N VAL A 17 16.39 4.19 1.89
CA VAL A 17 17.36 3.10 1.71
C VAL A 17 18.15 2.87 2.99
N ASP A 18 18.64 3.93 3.63
CA ASP A 18 19.37 3.85 4.88
C ASP A 18 18.51 3.27 6.01
N MET A 19 17.27 3.72 6.14
CA MET A 19 16.33 3.20 7.11
C MET A 19 16.06 1.70 6.92
N MET A 20 15.83 1.26 5.69
CA MET A 20 15.61 -0.15 5.37
C MET A 20 16.87 -1.01 5.58
N SER A 21 18.05 -0.47 5.26
CA SER A 21 19.33 -1.17 5.41
C SER A 21 19.76 -1.36 6.88
N ASN A 22 19.23 -0.53 7.77
CA ASN A 22 19.46 -0.64 9.21
C ASN A 22 18.52 -1.64 9.91
N ALA A 23 17.55 -2.22 9.20
CA ALA A 23 16.69 -3.26 9.74
C ALA A 23 17.50 -4.55 10.02
N SER A 24 17.12 -5.29 11.07
CA SER A 24 17.77 -6.56 11.39
C SER A 24 17.64 -7.55 10.20
N PRO A 25 18.74 -8.10 9.68
CA PRO A 25 18.69 -9.07 8.57
C PRO A 25 17.78 -10.28 8.89
N ALA A 26 17.83 -10.77 10.12
CA ALA A 26 17.01 -11.91 10.55
C ALA A 26 15.50 -11.58 10.46
N VAL A 27 15.10 -10.37 10.87
CA VAL A 27 13.71 -9.90 10.76
C VAL A 27 13.33 -9.73 9.30
N GLY A 28 14.20 -9.15 8.47
CA GLY A 28 13.97 -8.97 7.05
C GLY A 28 13.77 -10.30 6.32
N VAL A 29 14.63 -11.29 6.55
CA VAL A 29 14.51 -12.63 5.95
C VAL A 29 13.21 -13.30 6.40
N SER A 30 12.91 -13.33 7.70
CA SER A 30 11.68 -13.94 8.21
C SER A 30 10.42 -13.27 7.65
N ALA A 31 10.40 -11.95 7.53
CA ALA A 31 9.29 -11.23 6.93
C ALA A 31 9.08 -11.60 5.45
N MET A 32 10.18 -11.70 4.68
CA MET A 32 10.12 -12.09 3.27
C MET A 32 9.64 -13.54 3.10
N GLU A 33 10.15 -14.48 3.88
CA GLU A 33 9.71 -15.87 3.85
C GLU A 33 8.21 -16.01 4.13
N ASN A 34 7.70 -15.28 5.13
CA ASN A 34 6.29 -15.29 5.47
C ASN A 34 5.44 -14.56 4.41
N MET A 35 5.93 -13.50 3.80
CA MET A 35 5.23 -12.78 2.73
C MET A 35 5.01 -13.66 1.50
N PHE A 36 5.95 -14.52 1.17
CA PHE A 36 5.83 -15.46 0.05
C PHE A 36 5.16 -16.78 0.42
N SER A 37 4.81 -16.98 1.68
CA SER A 37 3.97 -18.10 2.09
C SER A 37 2.56 -17.94 1.48
N THR A 38 2.08 -19.01 0.82
CA THR A 38 0.76 -18.99 0.15
C THR A 38 -0.41 -19.27 1.09
N SER A 39 -0.14 -19.48 2.38
CA SER A 39 -1.17 -19.88 3.36
C SER A 39 -2.31 -18.87 3.52
N TYR A 40 -2.03 -17.57 3.33
CA TYR A 40 -3.07 -16.54 3.38
C TYR A 40 -3.94 -16.47 2.09
N VAL A 41 -3.45 -17.02 0.97
CA VAL A 41 -4.20 -17.07 -0.29
C VAL A 41 -5.21 -18.21 -0.32
N THR A 42 -4.93 -19.29 0.40
CA THR A 42 -5.80 -20.49 0.47
C THR A 42 -7.00 -20.31 1.40
N ASN A 43 -6.96 -19.35 2.31
CA ASN A 43 -8.08 -18.96 3.16
C ASN A 43 -8.59 -17.59 2.69
N PRO A 44 -9.56 -17.52 1.77
CA PRO A 44 -10.15 -16.25 1.40
C PRO A 44 -10.71 -15.59 2.65
N PRO A 45 -10.29 -14.38 2.99
CA PRO A 45 -10.77 -13.72 4.19
C PRO A 45 -12.27 -13.48 4.07
N ASN A 46 -13.01 -13.89 5.10
CA ASN A 46 -14.41 -13.53 5.21
C ASN A 46 -14.54 -12.07 5.69
N ILE A 47 -13.96 -11.17 4.88
CA ILE A 47 -13.95 -9.73 5.17
C ILE A 47 -15.28 -9.16 4.72
N LYS A 48 -16.10 -8.76 5.69
CA LYS A 48 -17.42 -8.16 5.47
C LYS A 48 -17.42 -6.63 5.57
N THR A 49 -16.31 -6.07 6.04
CA THR A 49 -16.13 -4.63 6.15
C THR A 49 -15.62 -4.05 4.82
N PRO A 50 -15.97 -2.80 4.49
CA PRO A 50 -15.37 -2.10 3.36
C PRO A 50 -13.84 -2.06 3.48
N VAL A 51 -13.16 -2.35 2.37
CA VAL A 51 -11.70 -2.21 2.27
C VAL A 51 -11.39 -1.13 1.26
N TRP A 52 -10.56 -0.19 1.66
CA TRP A 52 -10.03 0.85 0.81
C TRP A 52 -8.53 0.65 0.60
N CYS A 53 -8.12 0.67 -0.65
CA CYS A 53 -6.72 0.68 -1.03
C CYS A 53 -6.38 2.06 -1.60
N LEU A 54 -5.48 2.78 -0.94
CA LEU A 54 -4.86 4.01 -1.45
C LEU A 54 -3.45 3.65 -1.91
N ASN A 55 -3.20 3.67 -3.22
CA ASN A 55 -1.97 3.13 -3.78
C ASN A 55 -1.41 4.01 -4.91
N ALA A 56 -0.13 3.82 -5.22
CA ALA A 56 0.48 4.34 -6.44
C ALA A 56 0.16 3.45 -7.64
N ASP A 57 0.52 3.94 -8.82
CA ASP A 57 0.41 3.20 -10.08
C ASP A 57 1.74 2.55 -10.53
N LEU A 58 2.80 2.62 -9.70
CA LEU A 58 4.09 1.98 -9.99
C LEU A 58 3.93 0.48 -10.25
N TRP A 59 3.10 -0.18 -9.44
CA TRP A 59 2.66 -1.56 -9.67
C TRP A 59 1.13 -1.60 -9.71
N PRO A 60 0.57 -2.18 -10.78
CA PRO A 60 -0.88 -2.18 -10.95
C PRO A 60 -1.60 -2.94 -9.83
N THR A 61 -2.60 -2.31 -9.23
CA THR A 61 -3.52 -2.97 -8.32
C THR A 61 -4.72 -3.48 -9.10
N ASN A 62 -4.88 -4.81 -9.17
CA ASN A 62 -6.01 -5.41 -9.87
C ASN A 62 -7.26 -5.43 -8.97
N ALA A 63 -8.12 -4.45 -9.13
CA ALA A 63 -9.34 -4.32 -8.34
C ALA A 63 -10.33 -5.48 -8.56
N GLU A 64 -10.41 -6.05 -9.76
CA GLU A 64 -11.31 -7.17 -10.07
C GLU A 64 -10.91 -8.44 -9.35
N ILE A 65 -9.59 -8.72 -9.29
CA ILE A 65 -9.07 -9.87 -8.53
C ILE A 65 -9.36 -9.67 -7.04
N ASN A 66 -9.09 -8.48 -6.51
CA ASN A 66 -9.33 -8.20 -5.09
C ASN A 66 -10.81 -8.33 -4.70
N ARG A 67 -11.74 -7.92 -5.58
CA ARG A 67 -13.19 -8.08 -5.34
C ARG A 67 -13.67 -9.52 -5.28
N LYS A 68 -12.90 -10.47 -5.78
CA LYS A 68 -13.21 -11.91 -5.59
C LYS A 68 -13.02 -12.37 -4.15
N TYR A 69 -12.17 -11.68 -3.38
CA TYR A 69 -11.85 -12.02 -2.00
C TYR A 69 -12.48 -11.05 -1.00
N VAL A 70 -12.72 -9.82 -1.40
CA VAL A 70 -13.29 -8.76 -0.56
C VAL A 70 -14.45 -8.12 -1.32
N THR A 71 -15.67 -8.38 -0.87
CA THR A 71 -16.90 -7.99 -1.58
C THR A 71 -16.96 -6.47 -1.84
N GLU A 72 -16.57 -5.68 -0.86
CA GLU A 72 -16.52 -4.22 -0.97
C GLU A 72 -15.08 -3.72 -1.00
N PHE A 73 -14.40 -3.93 -2.13
CA PHE A 73 -13.04 -3.43 -2.36
C PHE A 73 -13.07 -2.14 -3.19
N ASN A 74 -12.51 -1.08 -2.63
CA ASN A 74 -12.40 0.23 -3.24
C ASN A 74 -10.92 0.57 -3.49
N LEU A 75 -10.63 1.17 -4.64
CA LEU A 75 -9.29 1.57 -5.03
C LEU A 75 -9.26 3.06 -5.35
N ARG A 76 -8.32 3.76 -4.73
CA ARG A 76 -7.97 5.13 -5.05
C ARG A 76 -6.50 5.18 -5.41
N LEU A 77 -6.15 5.85 -6.51
CA LEU A 77 -4.78 5.91 -7.01
C LEU A 77 -4.19 7.30 -6.84
N MET A 78 -2.91 7.34 -6.47
CA MET A 78 -2.04 8.51 -6.54
C MET A 78 -1.03 8.27 -7.67
N PRO A 79 -1.32 8.72 -8.91
CA PRO A 79 -0.53 8.38 -10.08
C PRO A 79 0.83 9.10 -10.11
N GLY A 80 1.80 8.46 -10.77
CA GLY A 80 3.13 9.02 -10.97
C GLY A 80 4.02 8.99 -9.75
N LEU A 81 3.67 8.21 -8.73
CA LEU A 81 4.43 8.01 -7.50
C LEU A 81 4.99 6.60 -7.40
N GLY A 82 6.02 6.45 -6.53
CA GLY A 82 6.61 5.18 -6.19
C GLY A 82 5.85 4.43 -5.10
N HIS A 83 6.55 3.52 -4.44
CA HIS A 83 5.95 2.67 -3.40
C HIS A 83 5.60 3.43 -2.10
N PHE A 84 6.33 4.50 -1.82
CA PHE A 84 6.25 5.23 -0.54
C PHE A 84 5.43 6.52 -0.67
N ILE A 85 4.20 6.41 -1.18
CA ILE A 85 3.32 7.56 -1.48
C ILE A 85 3.15 8.51 -0.29
N MET A 86 3.12 7.97 0.95
CA MET A 86 3.00 8.75 2.18
C MET A 86 4.25 9.60 2.48
N LEU A 87 5.40 9.23 1.94
CA LEU A 87 6.66 9.97 2.10
C LEU A 87 6.97 10.84 0.88
N GLU A 88 6.55 10.40 -0.32
CA GLU A 88 6.76 11.16 -1.56
C GLU A 88 5.82 12.36 -1.68
N LYS A 89 4.58 12.24 -1.20
CA LYS A 89 3.53 13.29 -1.25
C LYS A 89 2.66 13.27 0.01
N PRO A 90 3.23 13.61 1.18
CA PRO A 90 2.53 13.48 2.46
C PRO A 90 1.23 14.27 2.55
N ASP A 91 1.20 15.50 2.06
CA ASP A 91 0.02 16.36 2.14
C ASP A 91 -1.13 15.80 1.29
N GLU A 92 -0.82 15.34 0.07
CA GLU A 92 -1.81 14.74 -0.82
C GLU A 92 -2.28 13.39 -0.28
N PHE A 93 -1.36 12.56 0.23
CA PHE A 93 -1.71 11.30 0.87
C PHE A 93 -2.67 11.51 2.05
N ASN A 94 -2.35 12.45 2.94
CA ASN A 94 -3.18 12.75 4.11
C ASN A 94 -4.57 13.28 3.70
N LYS A 95 -4.64 14.11 2.66
CA LYS A 95 -5.92 14.59 2.12
C LYS A 95 -6.76 13.43 1.57
N GLN A 96 -6.18 12.57 0.76
CA GLN A 96 -6.87 11.41 0.19
C GLN A 96 -7.34 10.45 1.29
N LEU A 97 -6.52 10.23 2.31
CA LEU A 97 -6.85 9.38 3.46
C LEU A 97 -8.02 9.97 4.26
N ASP A 98 -8.02 11.28 4.52
CA ASP A 98 -9.11 11.98 5.23
C ASP A 98 -10.43 11.86 4.46
N GLU A 99 -10.41 12.02 3.15
CA GLU A 99 -11.58 11.83 2.29
C GLU A 99 -12.11 10.38 2.37
N ILE A 100 -11.25 9.38 2.33
CA ILE A 100 -11.61 7.97 2.48
C ILE A 100 -12.28 7.72 3.84
N ILE A 101 -11.68 8.24 4.91
CA ILE A 101 -12.24 8.10 6.27
C ILE A 101 -13.65 8.71 6.34
N LYS A 102 -13.85 9.90 5.78
CA LYS A 102 -15.16 10.56 5.74
C LYS A 102 -16.18 9.73 4.95
N GLU A 103 -15.79 9.14 3.83
CA GLU A 103 -16.67 8.26 3.05
C GLU A 103 -17.10 7.01 3.85
N ILE A 104 -16.15 6.38 4.57
CA ILE A 104 -16.44 5.22 5.42
C ILE A 104 -17.43 5.60 6.54
N LEU A 105 -17.18 6.70 7.22
CA LEU A 105 -18.02 7.16 8.32
C LEU A 105 -19.44 7.55 7.87
N ASN A 106 -19.58 8.11 6.68
CA ASN A 106 -20.88 8.49 6.12
C ASN A 106 -21.73 7.29 5.70
N ARG A 107 -21.09 6.18 5.31
CA ARG A 107 -21.79 4.92 4.97
C ARG A 107 -22.28 4.16 6.21
N SER A 108 -21.71 4.44 7.36
CA SER A 108 -22.07 3.78 8.63
C SER A 108 -23.28 4.42 9.32
N LYS A 109 -23.83 5.48 8.74
CA LYS A 109 -25.05 6.15 9.19
C LYS A 109 -26.26 5.70 8.35
#